data_db9e0f7b43a1d805ca796c67a657465e
#
_entry.id   db9e0f7b43a1d805ca796c67a657465e
#
_cell.length_a   1.000
_cell.length_b   1.000
_cell.length_c   1.000
_cell.angle_alpha   90.00
_cell.angle_beta   90.00
_cell.angle_gamma   90.00
#
_symmetry.space_group_name_H-M   'P 1'
#
loop_
_entity.id
_entity.type
_entity.pdbx_description
1 polymer ?
#
loop_
_entity_poly.entity_id
_entity_poly.type
_entity_poly.pdbx_seq_one_letter_code
_entity_poly.pdbx_strand_id
1 'polypeptide(L)'
;LKANEQVHFIGIGGYGMSAIAKVVLEMGYKVTGSDVAQSALSKKLAEQGAIVKLGHDASHIEGATLVVYSTAVSSDNVELVAAKDAGIPVLHRADMLAKLLNATNGIAVAGAHGKTTTSSMIALVMELTQQDPTYIIGGEIVNLGTNAKAGKGSYLVAEADESDGSFLKYYPSIALVTNIEADHLENYDGDFENIKKAYVQFLKQVKPDGKAIVCIDDENVRELLPRVYADKALQEAQLITYGINEQADYMASHIVEGDRCVSFELQHNQQSLGSFKLSVPGLHNVYNALATIVTALEAGVALEELRSAITKFEGAKRRFQVLADEKDMLVVDDYAHHPTEITATIRAAKATGKRITAVFQPQRFTRTYFLLDEFSKAFPDADQVIITDIYSPAGEEAIEGVSSEKLVELIAASGQRNVQYIPTKEQVLQQLKETIAPGDIVITMGAGDIWKVSHELGAYIQQQR
;
A
#
# COMPACT_ATOMS: atom_id res chain seq x y z
N LEU A 1 23.98 4.53 -9.20
CA LEU A 1 24.39 3.72 -10.36
C LEU A 1 25.39 4.52 -11.22
N LYS A 2 26.33 3.86 -11.87
CA LYS A 2 27.31 4.50 -12.77
C LYS A 2 26.78 4.45 -14.20
N ALA A 3 27.19 5.40 -15.04
CA ALA A 3 26.83 5.37 -16.47
C ALA A 3 27.25 4.03 -17.12
N ASN A 4 26.40 3.51 -18.02
CA ASN A 4 26.59 2.24 -18.74
C ASN A 4 26.53 0.96 -17.88
N GLU A 5 26.02 1.00 -16.66
CA GLU A 5 25.77 -0.23 -15.89
C GLU A 5 24.66 -1.07 -16.54
N GLN A 6 24.86 -2.39 -16.55
CA GLN A 6 23.83 -3.37 -16.87
C GLN A 6 23.35 -3.99 -15.56
N VAL A 7 22.06 -3.79 -15.24
CA VAL A 7 21.44 -4.34 -14.03
C VAL A 7 20.59 -5.56 -14.41
N HIS A 8 20.91 -6.69 -13.80
CA HIS A 8 20.17 -7.94 -13.99
C HIS A 8 19.25 -8.21 -12.82
N PHE A 9 17.97 -8.50 -13.10
CA PHE A 9 16.93 -8.75 -12.10
C PHE A 9 16.49 -10.21 -12.11
N ILE A 10 16.78 -10.97 -11.05
CA ILE A 10 16.31 -12.34 -10.86
C ILE A 10 14.89 -12.29 -10.25
N GLY A 11 13.90 -12.86 -10.96
CA GLY A 11 12.48 -12.73 -10.61
C GLY A 11 11.89 -11.39 -11.06
N ILE A 12 12.26 -10.93 -12.27
CA ILE A 12 11.88 -9.61 -12.81
C ILE A 12 10.38 -9.41 -12.99
N GLY A 13 9.60 -10.50 -13.11
CA GLY A 13 8.14 -10.46 -13.29
C GLY A 13 7.35 -10.23 -12.00
N GLY A 14 8.00 -10.23 -10.83
CA GLY A 14 7.38 -9.90 -9.55
C GLY A 14 6.98 -8.42 -9.49
N TYR A 15 5.89 -8.11 -8.75
CA TYR A 15 5.30 -6.76 -8.72
C TYR A 15 6.30 -5.67 -8.29
N GLY A 16 6.97 -5.85 -7.16
CA GLY A 16 7.97 -4.87 -6.68
C GLY A 16 9.27 -4.89 -7.49
N MET A 17 9.67 -6.05 -8.02
CA MET A 17 10.87 -6.16 -8.87
C MET A 17 10.70 -5.45 -10.19
N SER A 18 9.56 -5.66 -10.86
CA SER A 18 9.25 -5.00 -12.14
C SER A 18 9.14 -3.48 -12.02
N ALA A 19 8.63 -2.97 -10.89
CA ALA A 19 8.56 -1.54 -10.61
C ALA A 19 9.97 -0.92 -10.54
N ILE A 20 10.89 -1.54 -9.80
CA ILE A 20 12.28 -1.07 -9.70
C ILE A 20 12.99 -1.21 -11.07
N ALA A 21 12.81 -2.34 -11.74
CA ALA A 21 13.41 -2.60 -13.06
C ALA A 21 12.96 -1.55 -14.09
N LYS A 22 11.67 -1.18 -14.06
CA LYS A 22 11.12 -0.12 -14.93
C LYS A 22 11.78 1.23 -14.67
N VAL A 23 11.89 1.64 -13.41
CA VAL A 23 12.55 2.91 -13.05
C VAL A 23 14.00 2.91 -13.51
N VAL A 24 14.75 1.83 -13.28
CA VAL A 24 16.14 1.71 -13.71
C VAL A 24 16.27 1.79 -15.23
N LEU A 25 15.34 1.14 -15.96
CA LEU A 25 15.29 1.20 -17.42
C LEU A 25 15.01 2.63 -17.93
N GLU A 26 14.01 3.30 -17.35
CA GLU A 26 13.62 4.68 -17.70
C GLU A 26 14.72 5.71 -17.33
N MET A 27 15.56 5.41 -16.34
CA MET A 27 16.78 6.18 -16.04
C MET A 27 17.90 5.99 -17.07
N GLY A 28 17.69 5.13 -18.10
CA GLY A 28 18.64 4.91 -19.20
C GLY A 28 19.68 3.82 -18.95
N TYR A 29 19.51 2.99 -17.90
CA TYR A 29 20.38 1.84 -17.68
C TYR A 29 19.95 0.65 -18.54
N LYS A 30 20.90 -0.21 -18.87
CA LYS A 30 20.59 -1.48 -19.52
C LYS A 30 19.98 -2.44 -18.49
N VAL A 31 18.78 -2.91 -18.74
CA VAL A 31 18.07 -3.85 -17.86
C VAL A 31 17.97 -5.21 -18.53
N THR A 32 18.44 -6.23 -17.82
CA THR A 32 18.20 -7.63 -18.15
C THR A 32 17.52 -8.32 -16.97
N GLY A 33 16.88 -9.45 -17.17
CA GLY A 33 16.31 -10.22 -16.07
C GLY A 33 15.75 -11.55 -16.50
N SER A 34 15.41 -12.36 -15.50
CA SER A 34 14.86 -13.70 -15.64
C SER A 34 13.66 -13.91 -14.74
N ASP A 35 12.78 -14.82 -15.13
CA ASP A 35 11.67 -15.27 -14.28
C ASP A 35 11.28 -16.70 -14.65
N VAL A 36 10.74 -17.46 -13.69
CA VAL A 36 10.23 -18.83 -13.91
C VAL A 36 9.01 -18.86 -14.83
N ALA A 37 8.24 -17.76 -14.86
CA ALA A 37 7.05 -17.63 -15.68
C ALA A 37 6.97 -16.25 -16.33
N GLN A 38 6.37 -16.20 -17.52
CA GLN A 38 6.12 -14.93 -18.20
C GLN A 38 4.86 -14.27 -17.63
N SER A 39 5.03 -13.14 -16.97
CA SER A 39 3.93 -12.31 -16.45
C SER A 39 3.59 -11.14 -17.40
N ALA A 40 2.44 -10.52 -17.22
CA ALA A 40 2.09 -9.30 -17.95
C ALA A 40 3.10 -8.16 -17.70
N LEU A 41 3.66 -8.09 -16.46
CA LEU A 41 4.66 -7.10 -16.09
C LEU A 41 6.00 -7.33 -16.78
N SER A 42 6.47 -8.59 -16.86
CA SER A 42 7.70 -8.93 -17.56
C SER A 42 7.60 -8.70 -19.07
N LYS A 43 6.41 -8.96 -19.67
CA LYS A 43 6.14 -8.61 -21.08
C LYS A 43 6.22 -7.11 -21.34
N LYS A 44 5.57 -6.31 -20.49
CA LYS A 44 5.57 -4.84 -20.60
C LYS A 44 6.99 -4.27 -20.49
N LEU A 45 7.82 -4.81 -19.60
CA LEU A 45 9.24 -4.43 -19.50
C LEU A 45 10.02 -4.78 -20.78
N ALA A 46 9.79 -5.95 -21.35
CA ALA A 46 10.43 -6.35 -22.62
C ALA A 46 10.03 -5.43 -23.78
N GLU A 47 8.75 -5.05 -23.86
CA GLU A 47 8.25 -4.07 -24.85
C GLU A 47 8.89 -2.69 -24.68
N GLN A 48 9.29 -2.33 -23.46
CA GLN A 48 9.99 -1.08 -23.15
C GLN A 48 11.52 -1.14 -23.36
N GLY A 49 12.07 -2.32 -23.73
CA GLY A 49 13.47 -2.49 -24.08
C GLY A 49 14.32 -3.28 -23.06
N ALA A 50 13.73 -3.83 -22.02
CA ALA A 50 14.43 -4.78 -21.14
C ALA A 50 14.62 -6.14 -21.84
N ILE A 51 15.73 -6.82 -21.58
CA ILE A 51 15.98 -8.18 -22.08
C ILE A 51 15.51 -9.18 -21.02
N VAL A 52 14.35 -9.80 -21.23
CA VAL A 52 13.75 -10.74 -20.29
C VAL A 52 13.91 -12.18 -20.78
N LYS A 53 14.43 -13.05 -19.93
CA LYS A 53 14.61 -14.48 -20.17
C LYS A 53 13.62 -15.31 -19.37
N LEU A 54 13.17 -16.42 -19.93
CA LEU A 54 12.31 -17.39 -19.23
C LEU A 54 13.19 -18.50 -18.64
N GLY A 55 12.91 -18.85 -17.38
CA GLY A 55 13.74 -19.78 -16.61
C GLY A 55 14.99 -19.11 -16.05
N HIS A 56 15.78 -19.88 -15.32
CA HIS A 56 17.04 -19.44 -14.72
C HIS A 56 18.22 -20.20 -15.33
N ASP A 57 19.26 -19.48 -15.75
CA ASP A 57 20.50 -20.03 -16.27
C ASP A 57 21.67 -19.12 -15.91
N ALA A 58 22.81 -19.72 -15.54
CA ALA A 58 24.01 -18.99 -15.14
C ALA A 58 24.52 -18.01 -16.21
N SER A 59 24.27 -18.29 -17.49
CA SER A 59 24.66 -17.40 -18.60
C SER A 59 23.81 -16.12 -18.68
N HIS A 60 22.66 -16.06 -18.02
CA HIS A 60 21.78 -14.88 -18.09
C HIS A 60 22.40 -13.62 -17.46
N ILE A 61 23.38 -13.78 -16.56
CA ILE A 61 24.09 -12.66 -15.93
C ILE A 61 25.24 -12.11 -16.78
N GLU A 62 25.47 -12.64 -17.97
CA GLU A 62 26.58 -12.20 -18.83
C GLU A 62 26.48 -10.70 -19.12
N GLY A 63 27.56 -9.96 -18.84
CA GLY A 63 27.65 -8.52 -18.98
C GLY A 63 26.97 -7.73 -17.85
N ALA A 64 26.34 -8.37 -16.86
CA ALA A 64 25.77 -7.68 -15.71
C ALA A 64 26.89 -7.08 -14.84
N THR A 65 26.69 -5.85 -14.42
CA THR A 65 27.57 -5.13 -13.47
C THR A 65 26.97 -5.07 -12.07
N LEU A 66 25.69 -5.39 -11.95
CA LEU A 66 24.92 -5.48 -10.72
C LEU A 66 23.79 -6.50 -10.91
N VAL A 67 23.58 -7.35 -9.90
CA VAL A 67 22.45 -8.30 -9.85
C VAL A 67 21.53 -7.91 -8.71
N VAL A 68 20.21 -7.91 -8.97
CA VAL A 68 19.16 -7.65 -7.99
C VAL A 68 18.26 -8.87 -7.87
N TYR A 69 17.95 -9.28 -6.65
CA TYR A 69 17.07 -10.42 -6.36
C TYR A 69 16.03 -10.11 -5.28
N SER A 70 14.96 -10.89 -5.20
CA SER A 70 13.94 -10.78 -4.15
C SER A 70 14.00 -11.95 -3.18
N THR A 71 13.29 -11.82 -2.06
CA THR A 71 13.16 -12.88 -1.03
C THR A 71 12.60 -14.20 -1.60
N ALA A 72 11.82 -14.14 -2.70
CA ALA A 72 11.27 -15.33 -3.34
C ALA A 72 12.32 -16.16 -4.11
N VAL A 73 13.52 -15.62 -4.33
CA VAL A 73 14.62 -16.31 -5.03
C VAL A 73 15.41 -17.11 -4.01
N SER A 74 15.50 -18.42 -4.25
CA SER A 74 16.29 -19.32 -3.38
C SER A 74 17.78 -18.99 -3.42
N SER A 75 18.47 -19.22 -2.31
CA SER A 75 19.91 -18.96 -2.16
C SER A 75 20.80 -19.80 -3.09
N ASP A 76 20.29 -20.92 -3.59
CA ASP A 76 20.94 -21.84 -4.54
C ASP A 76 20.55 -21.57 -6.00
N ASN A 77 19.82 -20.47 -6.28
CA ASN A 77 19.51 -20.07 -7.64
C ASN A 77 20.78 -19.92 -8.48
N VAL A 78 20.81 -20.55 -9.65
CA VAL A 78 22.01 -20.67 -10.50
C VAL A 78 22.57 -19.31 -10.95
N GLU A 79 21.72 -18.31 -11.18
CA GLU A 79 22.15 -16.96 -11.55
C GLU A 79 22.74 -16.22 -10.35
N LEU A 80 22.13 -16.40 -9.16
CA LEU A 80 22.60 -15.80 -7.91
C LEU A 80 23.96 -16.36 -7.51
N VAL A 81 24.16 -17.69 -7.64
CA VAL A 81 25.44 -18.36 -7.39
C VAL A 81 26.48 -17.88 -8.38
N ALA A 82 26.16 -17.90 -9.70
CA ALA A 82 27.08 -17.46 -10.74
C ALA A 82 27.52 -15.99 -10.55
N ALA A 83 26.62 -15.11 -10.14
CA ALA A 83 26.95 -13.71 -9.85
C ALA A 83 27.96 -13.57 -8.70
N LYS A 84 27.76 -14.33 -7.63
CA LYS A 84 28.68 -14.35 -6.48
C LYS A 84 30.06 -14.90 -6.87
N ASP A 85 30.08 -15.99 -7.61
CA ASP A 85 31.33 -16.62 -8.07
C ASP A 85 32.12 -15.71 -9.03
N ALA A 86 31.41 -14.94 -9.86
CA ALA A 86 32.01 -13.95 -10.75
C ALA A 86 32.40 -12.63 -10.04
N GLY A 87 32.13 -12.49 -8.74
CA GLY A 87 32.40 -11.27 -7.98
C GLY A 87 31.53 -10.08 -8.40
N ILE A 88 30.38 -10.32 -9.07
CA ILE A 88 29.43 -9.27 -9.42
C ILE A 88 28.69 -8.84 -8.14
N PRO A 89 28.57 -7.53 -7.86
CA PRO A 89 27.79 -7.04 -6.73
C PRO A 89 26.33 -7.54 -6.80
N VAL A 90 25.82 -8.04 -5.68
CA VAL A 90 24.45 -8.56 -5.54
C VAL A 90 23.72 -7.75 -4.50
N LEU A 91 22.55 -7.23 -4.85
CA LEU A 91 21.68 -6.47 -3.94
C LEU A 91 20.32 -7.18 -3.79
N HIS A 92 19.83 -7.20 -2.56
CA HIS A 92 18.42 -7.50 -2.36
C HIS A 92 17.53 -6.37 -2.92
N ARG A 93 16.30 -6.67 -3.32
CA ARG A 93 15.30 -5.70 -3.82
C ARG A 93 15.22 -4.45 -2.94
N ALA A 94 15.17 -4.65 -1.62
CA ALA A 94 15.10 -3.56 -0.66
C ALA A 94 16.37 -2.68 -0.65
N ASP A 95 17.56 -3.27 -0.84
CA ASP A 95 18.82 -2.52 -0.93
C ASP A 95 18.88 -1.69 -2.21
N MET A 96 18.33 -2.22 -3.30
CA MET A 96 18.26 -1.48 -4.56
C MET A 96 17.32 -0.28 -4.45
N LEU A 97 16.14 -0.45 -3.84
CA LEU A 97 15.21 0.64 -3.59
C LEU A 97 15.81 1.70 -2.64
N ALA A 98 16.45 1.26 -1.56
CA ALA A 98 17.18 2.14 -0.65
C ALA A 98 18.28 2.93 -1.37
N LYS A 99 19.05 2.28 -2.24
CA LYS A 99 20.09 2.94 -3.05
C LYS A 99 19.54 4.05 -3.94
N LEU A 100 18.37 3.84 -4.56
CA LEU A 100 17.69 4.85 -5.39
C LEU A 100 17.17 6.01 -4.53
N LEU A 101 16.45 5.70 -3.43
CA LEU A 101 15.84 6.68 -2.55
C LEU A 101 16.89 7.56 -1.86
N ASN A 102 17.97 6.94 -1.34
CA ASN A 102 19.01 7.66 -0.60
C ASN A 102 19.83 8.60 -1.49
N ALA A 103 19.88 8.33 -2.81
CA ALA A 103 20.58 9.17 -3.79
C ALA A 103 19.79 10.41 -4.23
N THR A 104 18.53 10.55 -3.80
CA THR A 104 17.61 11.62 -4.19
C THR A 104 17.07 12.35 -2.96
N ASN A 105 16.16 13.30 -3.14
CA ASN A 105 15.31 13.80 -2.06
C ASN A 105 14.20 12.77 -1.81
N GLY A 106 14.54 11.70 -1.10
CA GLY A 106 13.63 10.59 -0.84
C GLY A 106 12.46 11.01 0.04
N ILE A 107 11.24 10.65 -0.36
CA ILE A 107 10.02 10.69 0.45
C ILE A 107 9.65 9.25 0.76
N ALA A 108 9.78 8.85 2.02
CA ALA A 108 9.53 7.50 2.48
C ALA A 108 8.26 7.45 3.33
N VAL A 109 7.25 6.70 2.88
CA VAL A 109 5.93 6.60 3.52
C VAL A 109 5.84 5.29 4.28
N ALA A 110 5.90 5.34 5.61
CA ALA A 110 5.78 4.22 6.53
C ALA A 110 4.46 4.24 7.31
N GLY A 111 4.15 3.13 7.95
CA GLY A 111 2.96 2.94 8.79
C GLY A 111 2.28 1.60 8.53
N ALA A 112 1.53 1.07 9.46
CA ALA A 112 0.80 -0.18 9.27
C ALA A 112 -0.20 -0.05 8.12
N HIS A 113 -0.99 1.04 8.09
CA HIS A 113 -2.05 1.29 7.12
C HIS A 113 -1.87 2.62 6.39
N GLY A 114 -2.45 2.71 5.17
CA GLY A 114 -2.49 3.94 4.38
C GLY A 114 -1.25 4.21 3.51
N LYS A 115 -0.16 3.44 3.63
CA LYS A 115 1.09 3.63 2.85
C LYS A 115 0.84 3.81 1.36
N THR A 116 0.20 2.83 0.73
CA THR A 116 -0.05 2.82 -0.74
C THR A 116 -0.93 3.98 -1.18
N THR A 117 -2.00 4.26 -0.45
CA THR A 117 -2.90 5.38 -0.79
C THR A 117 -2.19 6.72 -0.65
N THR A 118 -1.47 6.92 0.45
CA THR A 118 -0.73 8.18 0.71
C THR A 118 0.39 8.39 -0.30
N SER A 119 1.22 7.38 -0.56
CA SER A 119 2.30 7.47 -1.55
C SER A 119 1.76 7.69 -2.97
N SER A 120 0.59 7.09 -3.31
CA SER A 120 -0.11 7.32 -4.57
C SER A 120 -0.63 8.75 -4.69
N MET A 121 -1.23 9.29 -3.63
CA MET A 121 -1.67 10.69 -3.59
C MET A 121 -0.49 11.66 -3.74
N ILE A 122 0.61 11.44 -3.01
CA ILE A 122 1.83 12.26 -3.10
C ILE A 122 2.36 12.24 -4.53
N ALA A 123 2.54 11.06 -5.12
CA ALA A 123 3.06 10.93 -6.47
C ALA A 123 2.17 11.63 -7.50
N LEU A 124 0.84 11.46 -7.41
CA LEU A 124 -0.11 12.13 -8.31
C LEU A 124 -0.07 13.65 -8.15
N VAL A 125 -0.10 14.16 -6.92
CA VAL A 125 -0.04 15.60 -6.64
C VAL A 125 1.24 16.18 -7.21
N MET A 126 2.40 15.57 -6.96
CA MET A 126 3.69 16.03 -7.46
C MET A 126 3.77 15.97 -9.00
N GLU A 127 3.16 14.95 -9.62
CA GLU A 127 3.07 14.85 -11.09
C GLU A 127 2.23 15.99 -11.68
N LEU A 128 1.04 16.21 -11.11
CA LEU A 128 0.12 17.25 -11.59
C LEU A 128 0.58 18.67 -11.32
N THR A 129 1.48 18.87 -10.35
CA THR A 129 2.10 20.16 -10.03
C THR A 129 3.49 20.31 -10.65
N GLN A 130 3.81 19.52 -11.68
CA GLN A 130 5.03 19.62 -12.49
C GLN A 130 6.34 19.41 -11.71
N GLN A 131 6.28 18.73 -10.56
CA GLN A 131 7.48 18.31 -9.83
C GLN A 131 8.21 17.15 -10.50
N ASP A 132 7.54 16.44 -11.41
CA ASP A 132 8.03 15.29 -12.19
C ASP A 132 8.82 14.27 -11.31
N PRO A 133 8.18 13.69 -10.26
CA PRO A 133 8.87 12.82 -9.32
C PRO A 133 9.22 11.46 -9.93
N THR A 134 10.28 10.83 -9.44
CA THR A 134 10.40 9.37 -9.52
C THR A 134 9.49 8.77 -8.44
N TYR A 135 8.78 7.68 -8.76
CA TYR A 135 8.00 6.96 -7.74
C TYR A 135 8.02 5.45 -7.95
N ILE A 136 7.99 4.70 -6.83
CA ILE A 136 7.92 3.24 -6.75
C ILE A 136 6.94 2.91 -5.64
N ILE A 137 5.73 2.47 -5.99
CA ILE A 137 4.58 2.34 -5.09
C ILE A 137 4.04 0.92 -5.14
N GLY A 138 3.51 0.44 -4.02
CA GLY A 138 2.96 -0.91 -3.86
C GLY A 138 1.64 -1.17 -4.62
N GLY A 139 0.99 -0.13 -5.15
CA GLY A 139 -0.24 -0.22 -5.93
C GLY A 139 -0.20 0.63 -7.20
N GLU A 140 -0.94 0.24 -8.24
CA GLU A 140 -1.08 1.05 -9.45
C GLU A 140 -2.00 2.25 -9.17
N ILE A 141 -1.53 3.46 -9.47
CA ILE A 141 -2.29 4.71 -9.35
C ILE A 141 -3.29 4.76 -10.51
N VAL A 142 -4.59 4.83 -10.21
CA VAL A 142 -5.65 4.79 -11.23
C VAL A 142 -5.47 5.87 -12.28
N ASN A 143 -5.25 7.12 -11.86
CA ASN A 143 -5.04 8.26 -12.75
C ASN A 143 -3.84 8.14 -13.69
N LEU A 144 -2.81 7.41 -13.31
CA LEU A 144 -1.53 7.32 -14.05
C LEU A 144 -1.35 5.99 -14.79
N GLY A 145 -2.17 4.97 -14.45
CA GLY A 145 -2.12 3.64 -15.03
C GLY A 145 -0.79 2.90 -14.77
N THR A 146 -0.07 3.30 -13.72
CA THR A 146 1.23 2.70 -13.37
C THR A 146 1.52 2.85 -11.88
N ASN A 147 2.40 2.01 -11.37
CA ASN A 147 2.89 2.06 -9.99
C ASN A 147 4.34 2.55 -9.88
N ALA A 148 5.00 2.81 -11.01
CA ALA A 148 6.39 3.25 -11.03
C ALA A 148 6.70 4.10 -12.27
N LYS A 149 7.55 5.11 -12.09
CA LYS A 149 8.05 6.00 -13.14
C LYS A 149 9.38 6.60 -12.70
N ALA A 150 10.31 6.77 -13.63
CA ALA A 150 11.48 7.64 -13.41
C ALA A 150 11.14 9.06 -13.88
N GLY A 151 11.02 9.99 -12.96
CA GLY A 151 10.89 11.42 -13.24
C GLY A 151 12.25 12.11 -13.36
N LYS A 152 12.23 13.35 -13.81
CA LYS A 152 13.42 14.22 -13.91
C LYS A 152 13.53 15.18 -12.72
N GLY A 153 12.51 15.22 -11.85
CA GLY A 153 12.52 16.01 -10.63
C GLY A 153 13.47 15.46 -9.58
N SER A 154 13.66 16.22 -8.53
CA SER A 154 14.60 15.89 -7.45
C SER A 154 14.07 14.86 -6.45
N TYR A 155 12.76 14.60 -6.44
CA TYR A 155 12.12 13.74 -5.46
C TYR A 155 11.94 12.30 -5.95
N LEU A 156 12.09 11.35 -5.02
CA LEU A 156 11.67 9.96 -5.19
C LEU A 156 10.68 9.59 -4.09
N VAL A 157 9.46 9.19 -4.47
CA VAL A 157 8.42 8.74 -3.56
C VAL A 157 8.39 7.21 -3.51
N ALA A 158 8.53 6.64 -2.32
CA ALA A 158 8.45 5.20 -2.12
C ALA A 158 7.75 4.83 -0.81
N GLU A 159 7.15 3.64 -0.81
CA GLU A 159 6.69 3.04 0.44
C GLU A 159 7.88 2.51 1.25
N ALA A 160 7.80 2.68 2.55
CA ALA A 160 8.78 2.22 3.53
C ALA A 160 8.16 1.04 4.29
N ASP A 161 8.53 -0.18 3.89
CA ASP A 161 7.92 -1.41 4.41
C ASP A 161 8.57 -1.79 5.75
N GLU A 162 7.77 -1.77 6.81
CA GLU A 162 8.16 -2.19 8.15
C GLU A 162 8.16 -3.70 8.32
N SER A 163 7.41 -4.43 7.47
CA SER A 163 7.14 -5.85 7.68
C SER A 163 8.38 -6.73 7.75
N ASP A 164 9.45 -6.38 7.04
CA ASP A 164 10.74 -7.09 7.04
C ASP A 164 11.90 -6.22 7.57
N GLY A 165 11.60 -5.05 8.14
CA GLY A 165 12.58 -4.09 8.61
C GLY A 165 13.37 -3.39 7.51
N SER A 166 13.00 -3.56 6.23
CA SER A 166 13.73 -2.97 5.09
C SER A 166 13.72 -1.44 5.09
N PHE A 167 12.69 -0.82 5.67
CA PHE A 167 12.59 0.64 5.82
C PHE A 167 13.75 1.24 6.63
N LEU A 168 14.43 0.45 7.46
CA LEU A 168 15.61 0.89 8.20
C LEU A 168 16.87 1.08 7.33
N LYS A 169 16.79 0.78 6.03
CA LYS A 169 17.85 1.06 5.07
C LYS A 169 17.71 2.44 4.42
N TYR A 170 16.62 3.15 4.70
CA TYR A 170 16.30 4.43 4.08
C TYR A 170 16.84 5.61 4.89
N TYR A 171 17.41 6.59 4.20
CA TYR A 171 17.82 7.89 4.71
C TYR A 171 17.05 8.97 3.92
N PRO A 172 15.77 9.17 4.22
CA PRO A 172 14.92 10.05 3.43
C PRO A 172 15.13 11.52 3.76
N SER A 173 14.76 12.40 2.82
CA SER A 173 14.60 13.83 3.09
C SER A 173 13.27 14.11 3.80
N ILE A 174 12.24 13.31 3.52
CA ILE A 174 10.96 13.35 4.23
C ILE A 174 10.60 11.93 4.66
N ALA A 175 10.53 11.69 5.96
CA ALA A 175 9.99 10.45 6.54
C ALA A 175 8.57 10.72 7.02
N LEU A 176 7.61 9.93 6.53
CA LEU A 176 6.21 10.01 6.91
C LEU A 176 5.80 8.73 7.66
N VAL A 177 5.16 8.88 8.82
CA VAL A 177 4.55 7.77 9.57
C VAL A 177 3.06 8.04 9.74
N THR A 178 2.24 7.15 9.16
CA THR A 178 0.76 7.30 9.19
C THR A 178 0.14 6.77 10.48
N ASN A 179 0.53 5.60 10.92
CA ASN A 179 0.08 4.92 12.14
C ASN A 179 1.01 3.76 12.46
N ILE A 180 0.91 3.20 13.66
CA ILE A 180 1.72 2.06 14.11
C ILE A 180 0.79 1.05 14.78
N GLU A 181 0.74 -0.18 14.27
CA GLU A 181 -0.01 -1.28 14.86
C GLU A 181 0.86 -2.52 15.06
N ALA A 182 0.37 -3.44 15.87
CA ALA A 182 1.04 -4.71 16.16
C ALA A 182 0.79 -5.72 15.03
N ASP A 183 1.31 -5.44 13.83
CA ASP A 183 1.31 -6.38 12.69
C ASP A 183 2.73 -6.89 12.44
N HIS A 184 2.88 -8.03 11.75
CA HIS A 184 4.19 -8.62 11.39
C HIS A 184 5.12 -8.90 12.60
N LEU A 185 4.55 -9.21 13.78
CA LEU A 185 5.29 -9.48 15.00
C LEU A 185 6.31 -10.63 14.84
N GLU A 186 6.06 -11.57 13.92
CA GLU A 186 6.96 -12.67 13.59
C GLU A 186 8.36 -12.21 13.15
N ASN A 187 8.48 -11.00 12.62
CA ASN A 187 9.74 -10.41 12.19
C ASN A 187 10.38 -9.50 13.27
N TYR A 188 9.72 -9.38 14.44
CA TYR A 188 10.15 -8.54 15.56
C TYR A 188 10.18 -9.29 16.90
N ASP A 189 10.55 -10.57 16.86
CA ASP A 189 10.65 -11.47 18.02
C ASP A 189 9.34 -11.60 18.82
N GLY A 190 8.18 -11.35 18.19
CA GLY A 190 6.88 -11.37 18.85
C GLY A 190 6.62 -10.17 19.77
N ASP A 191 7.48 -9.15 19.76
CA ASP A 191 7.42 -8.01 20.67
C ASP A 191 7.08 -6.71 19.93
N PHE A 192 5.93 -6.13 20.24
CA PHE A 192 5.47 -4.87 19.66
C PHE A 192 6.40 -3.69 19.99
N GLU A 193 7.10 -3.75 21.14
CA GLU A 193 8.06 -2.71 21.49
C GLU A 193 9.26 -2.68 20.52
N ASN A 194 9.60 -3.80 19.89
CA ASN A 194 10.64 -3.84 18.87
C ASN A 194 10.19 -3.14 17.57
N ILE A 195 8.92 -3.25 17.19
CA ILE A 195 8.34 -2.46 16.10
C ILE A 195 8.43 -0.97 16.42
N LYS A 196 8.00 -0.56 17.63
CA LYS A 196 8.09 0.84 18.09
C LYS A 196 9.54 1.37 18.02
N LYS A 197 10.52 0.59 18.46
CA LYS A 197 11.94 0.95 18.35
C LYS A 197 12.39 1.12 16.89
N ALA A 198 11.91 0.26 15.99
CA ALA A 198 12.23 0.35 14.58
C ALA A 198 11.67 1.65 13.95
N TYR A 199 10.44 2.06 14.28
CA TYR A 199 9.90 3.35 13.84
C TYR A 199 10.68 4.54 14.39
N VAL A 200 11.10 4.52 15.66
CA VAL A 200 12.00 5.55 16.22
C VAL A 200 13.31 5.59 15.43
N GLN A 201 13.89 4.44 15.12
CA GLN A 201 15.13 4.37 14.34
C GLN A 201 14.91 4.90 12.90
N PHE A 202 13.81 4.57 12.25
CA PHE A 202 13.46 5.10 10.93
C PHE A 202 13.37 6.64 10.93
N LEU A 203 12.66 7.22 11.90
CA LEU A 203 12.55 8.68 12.03
C LEU A 203 13.92 9.35 12.27
N LYS A 204 14.82 8.70 13.02
CA LYS A 204 16.19 9.19 13.25
C LYS A 204 17.09 9.19 12.01
N GLN A 205 16.71 8.46 10.97
CA GLN A 205 17.46 8.36 9.72
C GLN A 205 17.10 9.45 8.70
N VAL A 206 16.20 10.37 9.05
CA VAL A 206 15.92 11.56 8.24
C VAL A 206 17.22 12.35 8.05
N LYS A 207 17.47 12.77 6.80
CA LYS A 207 18.65 13.60 6.47
C LYS A 207 18.68 14.88 7.30
N PRO A 208 19.85 15.45 7.59
CA PRO A 208 19.95 16.79 8.14
C PRO A 208 19.10 17.77 7.29
N ASP A 209 18.43 18.73 7.91
CA ASP A 209 17.46 19.65 7.29
C ASP A 209 16.22 18.98 6.67
N GLY A 210 16.05 17.67 6.86
CA GLY A 210 14.88 16.92 6.40
C GLY A 210 13.66 17.10 7.32
N LYS A 211 12.59 16.41 6.99
CA LYS A 211 11.30 16.48 7.70
C LYS A 211 10.86 15.12 8.19
N ALA A 212 10.42 15.04 9.43
CA ALA A 212 9.70 13.89 9.99
C ALA A 212 8.23 14.29 10.15
N ILE A 213 7.32 13.65 9.43
CA ILE A 213 5.88 13.96 9.42
C ILE A 213 5.15 12.80 10.07
N VAL A 214 4.34 13.05 11.09
CA VAL A 214 3.70 11.99 11.87
C VAL A 214 2.23 12.30 12.20
N CYS A 215 1.38 11.26 12.17
CA CYS A 215 -0.01 11.35 12.61
C CYS A 215 -0.09 11.22 14.13
N ILE A 216 -0.47 12.28 14.83
CA ILE A 216 -0.56 12.24 16.30
C ILE A 216 -1.91 11.75 16.82
N ASP A 217 -2.88 11.50 15.96
CA ASP A 217 -4.13 10.84 16.40
C ASP A 217 -3.90 9.35 16.70
N ASP A 218 -2.82 8.78 16.17
CA ASP A 218 -2.40 7.42 16.52
C ASP A 218 -1.71 7.41 17.90
N GLU A 219 -2.21 6.60 18.82
CA GLU A 219 -1.71 6.53 20.20
C GLU A 219 -0.28 6.02 20.26
N ASN A 220 0.06 5.01 19.47
CA ASN A 220 1.40 4.44 19.43
C ASN A 220 2.41 5.45 18.88
N VAL A 221 2.03 6.25 17.89
CA VAL A 221 2.86 7.36 17.40
C VAL A 221 3.09 8.39 18.50
N ARG A 222 2.04 8.81 19.23
CA ARG A 222 2.18 9.75 20.37
C ARG A 222 3.14 9.24 21.44
N GLU A 223 3.08 7.95 21.76
CA GLU A 223 3.99 7.34 22.73
C GLU A 223 5.46 7.38 22.31
N LEU A 224 5.75 7.44 21.02
CA LEU A 224 7.13 7.53 20.53
C LEU A 224 7.69 8.95 20.57
N LEU A 225 6.86 9.99 20.55
CA LEU A 225 7.33 11.38 20.45
C LEU A 225 8.35 11.79 21.51
N PRO A 226 8.23 11.43 22.81
CA PRO A 226 9.27 11.74 23.79
C PRO A 226 10.63 11.13 23.45
N ARG A 227 10.66 9.92 22.88
CA ARG A 227 11.91 9.23 22.44
C ARG A 227 12.49 9.91 21.20
N VAL A 228 11.62 10.40 20.32
CA VAL A 228 11.99 11.13 19.11
C VAL A 228 12.58 12.50 19.47
N TYR A 229 11.93 13.27 20.35
CA TYR A 229 12.40 14.59 20.81
C TYR A 229 13.69 14.53 21.65
N ALA A 230 13.94 13.43 22.34
CA ALA A 230 15.17 13.26 23.14
C ALA A 230 16.43 13.05 22.28
N ASP A 231 16.28 12.76 21.00
CA ASP A 231 17.39 12.46 20.09
C ASP A 231 17.92 13.72 19.40
N LYS A 232 19.24 13.92 19.50
CA LYS A 232 19.89 15.09 18.89
C LYS A 232 19.84 15.09 17.36
N ALA A 233 19.83 13.91 16.72
CA ALA A 233 19.74 13.81 15.26
C ALA A 233 18.42 14.38 14.71
N LEU A 234 17.34 14.24 15.49
CA LEU A 234 16.03 14.79 15.15
C LEU A 234 15.83 16.26 15.58
N GLN A 235 16.75 16.81 16.37
CA GLN A 235 16.76 18.25 16.67
C GLN A 235 17.24 19.08 15.47
N GLU A 236 17.96 18.47 14.52
CA GLU A 236 18.38 19.09 13.26
C GLU A 236 17.31 18.90 12.16
N ALA A 237 16.48 17.84 12.25
CA ALA A 237 15.33 17.63 11.39
C ALA A 237 14.07 18.23 12.03
N GLN A 238 13.20 18.81 11.23
CA GLN A 238 11.92 19.33 11.72
C GLN A 238 10.91 18.20 11.87
N LEU A 239 10.35 18.04 13.09
CA LEU A 239 9.19 17.20 13.32
C LEU A 239 7.91 18.01 13.07
N ILE A 240 7.03 17.48 12.22
CA ILE A 240 5.76 18.08 11.84
C ILE A 240 4.65 17.09 12.16
N THR A 241 3.61 17.56 12.82
CA THR A 241 2.49 16.73 13.26
C THR A 241 1.22 17.03 12.46
N TYR A 242 0.40 16.00 12.23
CA TYR A 242 -0.92 16.18 11.66
C TYR A 242 -1.95 15.29 12.37
N GLY A 243 -3.21 15.73 12.34
CA GLY A 243 -4.31 14.99 12.95
C GLY A 243 -5.67 15.63 12.71
N ILE A 244 -6.70 15.01 13.28
CA ILE A 244 -8.10 15.46 13.25
C ILE A 244 -8.57 15.75 14.67
N ASN A 245 -8.21 14.90 15.64
CA ASN A 245 -8.72 14.89 17.00
C ASN A 245 -7.75 15.53 17.99
N GLU A 246 -6.46 15.20 17.88
CA GLU A 246 -5.41 15.71 18.76
C GLU A 246 -4.81 16.99 18.19
N GLN A 247 -4.36 17.89 19.08
CA GLN A 247 -3.77 19.16 18.66
C GLN A 247 -2.45 18.93 17.91
N ALA A 248 -2.44 19.30 16.64
CA ALA A 248 -1.33 19.11 15.70
C ALA A 248 -0.97 20.43 14.99
N ASP A 249 0.21 20.44 14.31
CA ASP A 249 0.59 21.56 13.45
C ASP A 249 -0.40 21.73 12.29
N TYR A 250 -0.81 20.61 11.66
CA TYR A 250 -1.83 20.59 10.62
C TYR A 250 -3.05 19.80 11.08
N MET A 251 -4.22 20.40 10.98
CA MET A 251 -5.48 19.79 11.43
C MET A 251 -6.56 19.87 10.35
N ALA A 252 -7.31 18.78 10.19
CA ALA A 252 -8.58 18.79 9.46
C ALA A 252 -9.75 18.98 10.44
N SER A 253 -10.71 19.79 10.02
CA SER A 253 -11.97 20.02 10.75
C SER A 253 -13.14 20.13 9.78
N HIS A 254 -14.39 20.22 10.28
CA HIS A 254 -15.59 20.34 9.43
C HIS A 254 -15.66 19.27 8.34
N ILE A 255 -15.36 18.02 8.73
CA ILE A 255 -15.34 16.88 7.79
C ILE A 255 -16.79 16.54 7.41
N VAL A 256 -17.05 16.52 6.10
CA VAL A 256 -18.35 16.15 5.52
C VAL A 256 -18.13 15.00 4.55
N GLU A 257 -18.68 13.85 4.90
CA GLU A 257 -18.71 12.67 4.02
C GLU A 257 -19.91 12.77 3.08
N GLY A 258 -19.65 12.55 1.80
CA GLY A 258 -20.65 12.51 0.75
C GLY A 258 -20.60 11.20 -0.02
N ASP A 259 -21.44 11.06 -1.03
CA ASP A 259 -21.40 9.90 -1.93
C ASP A 259 -20.03 9.87 -2.63
N ARG A 260 -19.21 8.90 -2.27
CA ARG A 260 -17.85 8.65 -2.81
C ARG A 260 -16.90 9.85 -2.78
N CYS A 261 -17.11 10.77 -1.88
CA CYS A 261 -16.21 11.91 -1.69
C CYS A 261 -16.20 12.33 -0.23
N VAL A 262 -15.18 13.10 0.16
CA VAL A 262 -15.11 13.73 1.46
C VAL A 262 -14.53 15.13 1.32
N SER A 263 -15.05 16.08 2.10
CA SER A 263 -14.52 17.44 2.17
C SER A 263 -14.19 17.80 3.62
N PHE A 264 -13.22 18.67 3.80
CA PHE A 264 -12.78 19.14 5.11
C PHE A 264 -12.14 20.51 5.01
N GLU A 265 -12.03 21.22 6.12
CA GLU A 265 -11.23 22.43 6.26
C GLU A 265 -9.87 22.10 6.83
N LEU A 266 -8.81 22.66 6.24
CA LEU A 266 -7.44 22.52 6.70
C LEU A 266 -7.02 23.75 7.50
N GLN A 267 -6.34 23.51 8.62
CA GLN A 267 -5.68 24.53 9.42
C GLN A 267 -4.21 24.18 9.60
N HIS A 268 -3.35 25.21 9.63
CA HIS A 268 -1.96 25.12 10.04
C HIS A 268 -1.70 26.10 11.16
N ASN A 269 -1.28 25.60 12.33
CA ASN A 269 -1.07 26.41 13.53
C ASN A 269 -2.27 27.33 13.82
N GLN A 270 -3.50 26.80 13.78
CA GLN A 270 -4.78 27.48 14.00
C GLN A 270 -5.16 28.52 12.90
N GLN A 271 -4.36 28.69 11.86
CA GLN A 271 -4.70 29.52 10.71
C GLN A 271 -5.36 28.69 9.63
N SER A 272 -6.53 29.13 9.15
CA SER A 272 -7.23 28.41 8.07
C SER A 272 -6.43 28.49 6.76
N LEU A 273 -6.24 27.33 6.15
CA LEU A 273 -5.74 27.16 4.78
C LEU A 273 -6.88 26.89 3.79
N GLY A 274 -8.15 26.94 4.24
CA GLY A 274 -9.34 26.76 3.42
C GLY A 274 -9.77 25.31 3.24
N SER A 275 -10.76 25.10 2.39
CA SER A 275 -11.41 23.80 2.21
C SER A 275 -10.71 22.93 1.17
N PHE A 276 -10.74 21.62 1.41
CA PHE A 276 -10.24 20.59 0.50
C PHE A 276 -11.36 19.58 0.20
N LYS A 277 -11.31 18.99 -0.97
CA LYS A 277 -12.23 17.93 -1.40
C LYS A 277 -11.44 16.77 -2.00
N LEU A 278 -11.84 15.56 -1.64
CA LEU A 278 -11.30 14.30 -2.20
C LEU A 278 -12.40 13.62 -3.00
N SER A 279 -12.04 12.99 -4.10
CA SER A 279 -12.93 12.15 -4.92
C SER A 279 -12.89 10.67 -4.50
N VAL A 280 -12.46 10.39 -3.28
CA VAL A 280 -12.46 9.08 -2.65
C VAL A 280 -13.12 9.18 -1.28
N PRO A 281 -13.90 8.15 -0.84
CA PRO A 281 -14.67 8.21 0.40
C PRO A 281 -13.85 7.84 1.63
N GLY A 282 -14.40 8.15 2.79
CA GLY A 282 -13.99 7.63 4.09
C GLY A 282 -13.01 8.52 4.86
N LEU A 283 -13.19 8.53 6.18
CA LEU A 283 -12.37 9.31 7.11
C LEU A 283 -10.88 8.96 7.04
N HIS A 284 -10.54 7.68 6.79
CA HIS A 284 -9.15 7.24 6.63
C HIS A 284 -8.46 7.96 5.44
N ASN A 285 -9.21 8.32 4.39
CA ASN A 285 -8.67 9.10 3.29
C ASN A 285 -8.45 10.58 3.63
N VAL A 286 -9.13 11.12 4.65
CA VAL A 286 -8.79 12.45 5.19
C VAL A 286 -7.40 12.41 5.84
N TYR A 287 -7.08 11.38 6.62
CA TYR A 287 -5.73 11.20 7.17
C TYR A 287 -4.66 11.04 6.08
N ASN A 288 -4.94 10.21 5.05
CA ASN A 288 -4.04 10.04 3.92
C ASN A 288 -3.82 11.37 3.15
N ALA A 289 -4.89 12.16 3.01
CA ALA A 289 -4.81 13.48 2.38
C ALA A 289 -4.05 14.50 3.22
N LEU A 290 -4.26 14.54 4.54
CA LEU A 290 -3.47 15.39 5.44
C LEU A 290 -1.99 15.07 5.32
N ALA A 291 -1.62 13.79 5.41
CA ALA A 291 -0.25 13.34 5.20
C ALA A 291 0.32 13.79 3.85
N THR A 292 -0.46 13.67 2.78
CA THR A 292 -0.10 14.10 1.42
C THR A 292 0.07 15.61 1.34
N ILE A 293 -0.87 16.37 1.88
CA ILE A 293 -0.87 17.84 1.84
C ILE A 293 0.36 18.37 2.56
N VAL A 294 0.61 17.90 3.79
CA VAL A 294 1.79 18.31 4.56
C VAL A 294 3.07 17.97 3.80
N THR A 295 3.19 16.75 3.29
CA THR A 295 4.35 16.32 2.52
C THR A 295 4.58 17.18 1.27
N ALA A 296 3.53 17.49 0.51
CA ALA A 296 3.63 18.28 -0.71
C ALA A 296 3.99 19.75 -0.42
N LEU A 297 3.42 20.35 0.62
CA LEU A 297 3.76 21.70 1.07
C LEU A 297 5.24 21.78 1.50
N GLU A 298 5.72 20.80 2.26
CA GLU A 298 7.13 20.72 2.68
C GLU A 298 8.09 20.39 1.52
N ALA A 299 7.58 19.79 0.45
CA ALA A 299 8.30 19.61 -0.82
C ALA A 299 8.25 20.84 -1.72
N GLY A 300 7.58 21.93 -1.31
CA GLY A 300 7.53 23.20 -2.03
C GLY A 300 6.40 23.34 -3.04
N VAL A 301 5.39 22.48 -3.01
CA VAL A 301 4.19 22.61 -3.86
C VAL A 301 3.33 23.78 -3.36
N ALA A 302 2.88 24.64 -4.26
CA ALA A 302 2.01 25.75 -3.92
C ALA A 302 0.61 25.27 -3.48
N LEU A 303 0.05 25.92 -2.44
CA LEU A 303 -1.21 25.49 -1.81
C LEU A 303 -2.38 25.40 -2.81
N GLU A 304 -2.52 26.32 -3.73
CA GLU A 304 -3.64 26.34 -4.69
C GLU A 304 -3.49 25.25 -5.76
N GLU A 305 -2.26 24.98 -6.21
CA GLU A 305 -1.98 23.88 -7.14
C GLU A 305 -2.25 22.53 -6.46
N LEU A 306 -1.80 22.38 -5.21
CA LEU A 306 -2.05 21.20 -4.39
C LEU A 306 -3.55 20.93 -4.20
N ARG A 307 -4.35 21.96 -3.87
CA ARG A 307 -5.80 21.89 -3.72
C ARG A 307 -6.48 21.33 -4.98
N SER A 308 -6.08 21.87 -6.14
CA SER A 308 -6.58 21.42 -7.43
C SER A 308 -6.14 20.00 -7.77
N ALA A 309 -4.89 19.65 -7.47
CA ALA A 309 -4.32 18.35 -7.80
C ALA A 309 -4.94 17.20 -6.98
N ILE A 310 -5.07 17.38 -5.66
CA ILE A 310 -5.55 16.32 -4.76
C ILE A 310 -7.02 15.93 -5.03
N THR A 311 -7.83 16.90 -5.48
CA THR A 311 -9.24 16.65 -5.86
C THR A 311 -9.36 15.66 -7.03
N LYS A 312 -8.33 15.53 -7.86
CA LYS A 312 -8.31 14.62 -9.02
C LYS A 312 -7.95 13.19 -8.67
N PHE A 313 -7.59 12.88 -7.43
CA PHE A 313 -7.20 11.54 -7.04
C PHE A 313 -8.41 10.59 -7.10
N GLU A 314 -8.31 9.56 -7.93
CA GLU A 314 -9.34 8.54 -8.16
C GLU A 314 -9.06 7.21 -7.41
N GLY A 315 -7.99 7.17 -6.64
CA GLY A 315 -7.60 5.99 -5.86
C GLY A 315 -6.39 5.25 -6.42
N ALA A 316 -6.03 4.19 -5.71
CA ALA A 316 -5.11 3.16 -6.17
C ALA A 316 -5.91 1.87 -6.46
N LYS A 317 -5.44 1.04 -7.38
CA LYS A 317 -6.08 -0.25 -7.65
C LYS A 317 -6.21 -1.06 -6.37
N ARG A 318 -7.37 -1.70 -6.21
CA ARG A 318 -7.71 -2.47 -5.03
C ARG A 318 -7.76 -1.65 -3.71
N ARG A 319 -8.06 -0.35 -3.77
CA ARG A 319 -8.29 0.51 -2.61
C ARG A 319 -9.63 1.24 -2.80
N PHE A 320 -10.70 0.64 -2.29
CA PHE A 320 -12.09 1.03 -2.57
C PHE A 320 -12.33 1.26 -4.08
N GLN A 321 -11.80 0.36 -4.90
CA GLN A 321 -11.86 0.48 -6.34
C GLN A 321 -13.26 0.14 -6.85
N VAL A 322 -13.95 1.13 -7.41
CA VAL A 322 -15.25 0.90 -8.07
C VAL A 322 -15.03 0.20 -9.41
N LEU A 323 -15.61 -0.97 -9.57
CA LEU A 323 -15.53 -1.79 -10.76
C LEU A 323 -16.81 -1.71 -11.62
N ALA A 324 -17.95 -1.52 -10.99
CA ALA A 324 -19.22 -1.27 -11.65
C ALA A 324 -20.12 -0.38 -10.79
N ASP A 325 -20.85 0.52 -11.45
CA ASP A 325 -21.88 1.39 -10.87
C ASP A 325 -23.03 1.49 -11.89
N GLU A 326 -23.89 0.50 -11.87
CA GLU A 326 -24.92 0.32 -12.88
C GLU A 326 -26.26 -0.07 -12.24
N LYS A 327 -27.36 0.53 -12.71
CA LYS A 327 -28.72 0.23 -12.24
C LYS A 327 -28.86 0.29 -10.71
N ASP A 328 -28.23 1.27 -10.08
CA ASP A 328 -28.19 1.44 -8.62
C ASP A 328 -27.45 0.29 -7.86
N MET A 329 -26.68 -0.54 -8.55
CA MET A 329 -25.83 -1.58 -7.99
C MET A 329 -24.37 -1.15 -8.05
N LEU A 330 -23.64 -1.27 -6.94
CA LEU A 330 -22.24 -0.89 -6.84
C LEU A 330 -21.38 -2.12 -6.55
N VAL A 331 -20.29 -2.29 -7.28
CA VAL A 331 -19.31 -3.36 -7.04
C VAL A 331 -17.94 -2.74 -6.79
N VAL A 332 -17.35 -3.10 -5.65
CA VAL A 332 -16.07 -2.55 -5.17
C VAL A 332 -15.09 -3.67 -4.87
N ASP A 333 -13.82 -3.48 -5.22
CA ASP A 333 -12.69 -4.29 -4.75
C ASP A 333 -11.82 -3.50 -3.80
N ASP A 334 -11.44 -4.13 -2.68
CA ASP A 334 -10.54 -3.55 -1.70
C ASP A 334 -9.48 -4.58 -1.24
N TYR A 335 -8.27 -4.12 -1.05
CA TYR A 335 -7.16 -4.95 -0.56
C TYR A 335 -7.21 -5.16 0.96
N ALA A 336 -8.18 -4.56 1.66
CA ALA A 336 -8.33 -4.64 3.12
C ALA A 336 -8.23 -6.08 3.60
N HIS A 337 -7.28 -6.35 4.46
CA HIS A 337 -6.96 -7.68 4.96
C HIS A 337 -6.59 -7.68 6.44
N HIS A 338 -6.62 -6.53 7.09
CA HIS A 338 -6.50 -6.33 8.53
C HIS A 338 -7.85 -5.86 9.11
N PRO A 339 -8.23 -6.22 10.36
CA PRO A 339 -9.51 -5.82 10.96
C PRO A 339 -9.79 -4.32 10.90
N THR A 340 -8.78 -3.49 11.18
CA THR A 340 -8.85 -2.02 11.10
C THR A 340 -9.21 -1.54 9.68
N GLU A 341 -8.58 -2.11 8.64
CA GLU A 341 -8.85 -1.78 7.24
C GLU A 341 -10.27 -2.19 6.83
N ILE A 342 -10.71 -3.41 7.20
CA ILE A 342 -12.04 -3.93 6.91
C ILE A 342 -13.11 -3.00 7.49
N THR A 343 -12.97 -2.63 8.75
CA THR A 343 -13.90 -1.72 9.43
C THR A 343 -13.93 -0.36 8.73
N ALA A 344 -12.78 0.19 8.35
CA ALA A 344 -12.69 1.47 7.65
C ALA A 344 -13.36 1.43 6.26
N THR A 345 -13.14 0.35 5.50
CA THR A 345 -13.73 0.13 4.17
C THR A 345 -15.24 0.01 4.25
N ILE A 346 -15.78 -0.79 5.18
CA ILE A 346 -17.23 -0.96 5.38
C ILE A 346 -17.86 0.36 5.82
N ARG A 347 -17.21 1.10 6.73
CA ARG A 347 -17.70 2.43 7.15
C ARG A 347 -17.74 3.43 5.99
N ALA A 348 -16.73 3.44 5.12
CA ALA A 348 -16.75 4.26 3.91
C ALA A 348 -17.90 3.88 2.97
N ALA A 349 -18.21 2.59 2.84
CA ALA A 349 -19.35 2.11 2.06
C ALA A 349 -20.70 2.56 2.63
N LYS A 350 -20.82 2.68 3.95
CA LYS A 350 -22.06 3.12 4.61
C LYS A 350 -22.50 4.52 4.18
N ALA A 351 -21.55 5.39 3.83
CA ALA A 351 -21.85 6.73 3.31
C ALA A 351 -22.61 6.72 1.98
N THR A 352 -22.61 5.60 1.23
CA THR A 352 -23.39 5.44 -0.01
C THR A 352 -24.88 5.26 0.23
N GLY A 353 -25.29 4.94 1.47
CA GLY A 353 -26.67 4.62 1.83
C GLY A 353 -27.20 3.29 1.27
N LYS A 354 -26.34 2.49 0.65
CA LYS A 354 -26.69 1.21 0.04
C LYS A 354 -26.62 0.06 1.06
N ARG A 355 -27.32 -1.04 0.76
CA ARG A 355 -27.22 -2.30 1.54
C ARG A 355 -25.87 -2.97 1.25
N ILE A 356 -25.09 -3.20 2.29
CA ILE A 356 -23.69 -3.63 2.19
C ILE A 356 -23.58 -5.16 2.30
N THR A 357 -23.12 -5.81 1.23
CA THR A 357 -22.62 -7.19 1.26
C THR A 357 -21.11 -7.18 1.25
N ALA A 358 -20.52 -7.56 2.39
CA ALA A 358 -19.07 -7.66 2.59
C ALA A 358 -18.61 -9.10 2.32
N VAL A 359 -17.75 -9.30 1.32
CA VAL A 359 -17.12 -10.59 1.01
C VAL A 359 -15.67 -10.52 1.43
N PHE A 360 -15.27 -11.34 2.39
CA PHE A 360 -13.90 -11.33 2.92
C PHE A 360 -13.20 -12.67 2.73
N GLN A 361 -12.01 -12.61 2.17
CA GLN A 361 -11.08 -13.73 2.08
C GLN A 361 -9.94 -13.53 3.09
N PRO A 362 -9.95 -14.27 4.22
CA PRO A 362 -8.82 -14.23 5.15
C PRO A 362 -7.53 -14.63 4.42
N GLN A 363 -6.41 -14.01 4.78
CA GLN A 363 -5.11 -14.33 4.18
C GLN A 363 -4.11 -14.67 5.27
N ARG A 364 -3.45 -15.82 5.10
CA ARG A 364 -2.54 -16.50 6.04
C ARG A 364 -3.22 -17.05 7.28
N PHE A 365 -2.90 -18.27 7.61
CA PHE A 365 -3.33 -18.90 8.85
C PHE A 365 -2.75 -18.20 10.08
N THR A 366 -1.49 -17.79 10.02
CA THR A 366 -0.82 -17.04 11.09
C THR A 366 -1.53 -15.74 11.42
N ARG A 367 -1.83 -14.90 10.42
CA ARG A 367 -2.57 -13.64 10.65
C ARG A 367 -3.96 -13.90 11.21
N THR A 368 -4.68 -14.88 10.64
CA THR A 368 -6.02 -15.23 11.11
C THR A 368 -5.99 -15.71 12.56
N TYR A 369 -4.97 -16.47 12.95
CA TYR A 369 -4.77 -16.93 14.33
C TYR A 369 -4.56 -15.77 15.31
N PHE A 370 -3.61 -14.89 15.03
CA PHE A 370 -3.26 -13.80 15.94
C PHE A 370 -4.34 -12.73 16.06
N LEU A 371 -5.15 -12.51 15.02
CA LEU A 371 -6.16 -11.45 14.95
C LEU A 371 -7.60 -12.00 14.97
N LEU A 372 -7.81 -13.23 15.44
CA LEU A 372 -9.10 -13.91 15.34
C LEU A 372 -10.21 -13.16 16.10
N ASP A 373 -9.90 -12.61 17.27
CA ASP A 373 -10.84 -11.82 18.08
C ASP A 373 -11.18 -10.50 17.40
N GLU A 374 -10.18 -9.82 16.86
CA GLU A 374 -10.33 -8.55 16.15
C GLU A 374 -11.12 -8.73 14.84
N PHE A 375 -10.82 -9.77 14.07
CA PHE A 375 -11.61 -10.12 12.88
C PHE A 375 -13.06 -10.38 13.20
N SER A 376 -13.35 -11.03 14.34
CA SER A 376 -14.73 -11.33 14.74
C SER A 376 -15.59 -10.07 14.93
N LYS A 377 -14.98 -8.92 15.17
CA LYS A 377 -15.60 -7.60 15.45
C LYS A 377 -15.49 -6.62 14.28
N ALA A 378 -14.87 -7.01 13.16
CA ALA A 378 -14.53 -6.09 12.08
C ALA A 378 -15.69 -5.73 11.13
N PHE A 379 -16.88 -6.35 11.28
CA PHE A 379 -18.01 -6.24 10.33
C PHE A 379 -19.30 -5.63 10.88
N PRO A 380 -19.29 -4.72 11.88
CA PRO A 380 -20.52 -4.30 12.56
C PRO A 380 -21.50 -3.55 11.64
N ASP A 381 -20.99 -2.84 10.64
CA ASP A 381 -21.77 -1.99 9.74
C ASP A 381 -22.17 -2.68 8.41
N ALA A 382 -21.83 -3.96 8.20
CA ALA A 382 -22.25 -4.72 7.03
C ALA A 382 -23.66 -5.31 7.25
N ASP A 383 -24.51 -5.28 6.21
CA ASP A 383 -25.83 -5.92 6.25
C ASP A 383 -25.74 -7.43 6.04
N GLN A 384 -24.75 -7.86 5.28
CA GLN A 384 -24.42 -9.28 5.06
C GLN A 384 -22.91 -9.46 4.98
N VAL A 385 -22.41 -10.58 5.55
CA VAL A 385 -21.00 -10.96 5.51
C VAL A 385 -20.86 -12.36 4.91
N ILE A 386 -19.95 -12.50 3.95
CA ILE A 386 -19.56 -13.78 3.35
C ILE A 386 -18.07 -13.97 3.61
N ILE A 387 -17.71 -15.08 4.25
CA ILE A 387 -16.31 -15.46 4.49
C ILE A 387 -15.97 -16.66 3.59
N THR A 388 -14.85 -16.56 2.87
CA THR A 388 -14.34 -17.66 2.02
C THR A 388 -13.25 -18.44 2.73
N ASP A 389 -12.74 -19.50 2.09
CA ASP A 389 -11.55 -20.20 2.55
C ASP A 389 -10.37 -19.25 2.77
N ILE A 390 -9.52 -19.59 3.76
CA ILE A 390 -8.30 -18.85 4.02
C ILE A 390 -7.36 -19.01 2.82
N TYR A 391 -6.97 -17.90 2.23
CA TYR A 391 -5.94 -17.88 1.20
C TYR A 391 -4.55 -17.99 1.85
N SER A 392 -3.88 -19.11 1.59
CA SER A 392 -2.53 -19.36 2.10
C SER A 392 -1.51 -19.29 0.97
N PRO A 393 -0.45 -18.48 1.09
CA PRO A 393 0.64 -18.51 0.14
C PRO A 393 1.40 -19.84 0.24
N ALA A 394 2.12 -20.20 -0.81
CA ALA A 394 2.89 -21.43 -0.86
C ALA A 394 3.86 -21.53 0.33
N GLY A 395 3.82 -22.69 1.04
CA GLY A 395 4.71 -22.98 2.14
C GLY A 395 4.19 -22.62 3.53
N GLU A 396 3.01 -22.02 3.66
CA GLU A 396 2.38 -21.82 4.97
C GLU A 396 1.49 -23.03 5.31
N GLU A 397 1.68 -23.62 6.49
CA GLU A 397 0.87 -24.74 6.99
C GLU A 397 -0.37 -24.25 7.73
N ALA A 398 -1.44 -25.03 7.67
CA ALA A 398 -2.66 -24.77 8.42
C ALA A 398 -2.39 -24.87 9.94
N ILE A 399 -2.99 -23.98 10.72
CA ILE A 399 -2.89 -23.97 12.18
C ILE A 399 -4.13 -24.65 12.76
N GLU A 400 -3.94 -25.60 13.68
CA GLU A 400 -5.04 -26.31 14.35
C GLU A 400 -5.97 -25.31 15.08
N GLY A 401 -7.28 -25.46 14.85
CA GLY A 401 -8.31 -24.58 15.43
C GLY A 401 -8.52 -23.26 14.68
N VAL A 402 -7.80 -22.99 13.58
CA VAL A 402 -7.97 -21.81 12.74
C VAL A 402 -8.64 -22.21 11.43
N SER A 403 -9.88 -21.77 11.25
CA SER A 403 -10.63 -21.97 10.00
C SER A 403 -11.61 -20.85 9.76
N SER A 404 -12.09 -20.75 8.53
CA SER A 404 -13.11 -19.77 8.14
C SER A 404 -14.46 -20.04 8.80
N GLU A 405 -14.83 -21.32 9.03
CA GLU A 405 -16.03 -21.69 9.77
C GLU A 405 -15.96 -21.18 11.22
N LYS A 406 -14.78 -21.34 11.86
CA LYS A 406 -14.57 -20.83 13.21
C LYS A 406 -14.68 -19.31 13.28
N LEU A 407 -14.16 -18.61 12.29
CA LEU A 407 -14.28 -17.16 12.19
C LEU A 407 -15.75 -16.74 12.04
N VAL A 408 -16.54 -17.43 11.20
CA VAL A 408 -17.99 -17.18 11.04
C VAL A 408 -18.74 -17.35 12.35
N GLU A 409 -18.45 -18.41 13.13
CA GLU A 409 -19.05 -18.62 14.46
C GLU A 409 -18.76 -17.43 15.39
N LEU A 410 -17.52 -16.93 15.41
CA LEU A 410 -17.10 -15.81 16.26
C LEU A 410 -17.71 -14.48 15.79
N ILE A 411 -17.79 -14.23 14.49
CA ILE A 411 -18.48 -13.04 13.93
C ILE A 411 -19.97 -13.04 14.33
N ALA A 412 -20.63 -14.20 14.22
CA ALA A 412 -22.01 -14.34 14.63
C ALA A 412 -22.19 -14.11 16.14
N ALA A 413 -21.28 -14.63 16.97
CA ALA A 413 -21.27 -14.43 18.42
C ALA A 413 -21.01 -12.96 18.81
N SER A 414 -20.26 -12.21 18.00
CA SER A 414 -19.98 -10.79 18.19
C SER A 414 -21.15 -9.87 17.79
N GLY A 415 -22.25 -10.43 17.27
CA GLY A 415 -23.49 -9.70 16.97
C GLY A 415 -23.85 -9.59 15.49
N GLN A 416 -22.95 -9.90 14.57
CA GLN A 416 -23.24 -9.93 13.14
C GLN A 416 -23.90 -11.27 12.74
N ARG A 417 -25.24 -11.30 12.83
CA ARG A 417 -26.01 -12.54 12.64
C ARG A 417 -26.18 -12.95 11.17
N ASN A 418 -26.02 -12.02 10.23
CA ASN A 418 -26.13 -12.31 8.80
C ASN A 418 -24.74 -12.58 8.21
N VAL A 419 -24.08 -13.60 8.73
CA VAL A 419 -22.78 -14.07 8.28
C VAL A 419 -22.86 -15.51 7.81
N GLN A 420 -22.18 -15.83 6.72
CA GLN A 420 -22.15 -17.18 6.16
C GLN A 420 -20.75 -17.54 5.65
N TYR A 421 -20.44 -18.83 5.70
CA TYR A 421 -19.26 -19.40 5.09
C TYR A 421 -19.59 -19.94 3.69
N ILE A 422 -18.84 -19.50 2.69
CA ILE A 422 -18.91 -20.03 1.32
C ILE A 422 -17.47 -20.28 0.86
N PRO A 423 -17.04 -21.53 0.74
CA PRO A 423 -15.62 -21.88 0.60
C PRO A 423 -14.98 -21.32 -0.66
N THR A 424 -15.65 -21.42 -1.82
CA THR A 424 -15.02 -21.10 -3.11
C THR A 424 -15.53 -19.81 -3.73
N LYS A 425 -14.67 -19.16 -4.48
CA LYS A 425 -14.97 -17.92 -5.23
C LYS A 425 -16.10 -18.13 -6.24
N GLU A 426 -16.13 -19.29 -6.87
CA GLU A 426 -17.13 -19.66 -7.86
C GLU A 426 -18.52 -19.70 -7.23
N GLN A 427 -18.65 -20.31 -6.03
CA GLN A 427 -19.92 -20.35 -5.28
C GLN A 427 -20.32 -18.97 -4.79
N VAL A 428 -19.38 -18.14 -4.31
CA VAL A 428 -19.62 -16.75 -3.93
C VAL A 428 -20.16 -15.96 -5.12
N LEU A 429 -19.48 -16.03 -6.28
CA LEU A 429 -19.91 -15.33 -7.50
C LEU A 429 -21.30 -15.76 -7.95
N GLN A 430 -21.59 -17.08 -7.90
CA GLN A 430 -22.91 -17.61 -8.26
C GLN A 430 -24.00 -17.02 -7.36
N GLN A 431 -23.81 -17.05 -6.04
CA GLN A 431 -24.77 -16.49 -5.09
C GLN A 431 -24.94 -14.98 -5.29
N LEU A 432 -23.86 -14.23 -5.49
CA LEU A 432 -23.95 -12.78 -5.72
C LEU A 432 -24.73 -12.44 -6.98
N LYS A 433 -24.54 -13.18 -8.08
CA LYS A 433 -25.31 -12.99 -9.31
C LYS A 433 -26.83 -13.23 -9.13
N GLU A 434 -27.20 -14.10 -8.19
CA GLU A 434 -28.60 -14.42 -7.89
C GLU A 434 -29.25 -13.43 -6.92
N THR A 435 -28.45 -12.78 -6.07
CA THR A 435 -28.96 -11.99 -4.93
C THR A 435 -28.78 -10.47 -5.06
N ILE A 436 -27.85 -10.01 -5.89
CA ILE A 436 -27.59 -8.57 -6.04
C ILE A 436 -28.78 -7.86 -6.68
N ALA A 437 -29.20 -6.75 -6.10
CA ALA A 437 -30.34 -5.96 -6.52
C ALA A 437 -30.06 -4.46 -6.49
N PRO A 438 -30.88 -3.63 -7.15
CA PRO A 438 -30.79 -2.17 -7.01
C PRO A 438 -30.80 -1.74 -5.54
N GLY A 439 -29.94 -0.81 -5.18
CA GLY A 439 -29.70 -0.38 -3.79
C GLY A 439 -28.62 -1.16 -3.07
N ASP A 440 -27.92 -2.10 -3.72
CA ASP A 440 -26.85 -2.88 -3.12
C ASP A 440 -25.45 -2.36 -3.46
N ILE A 441 -24.56 -2.53 -2.50
CA ILE A 441 -23.11 -2.48 -2.71
C ILE A 441 -22.48 -3.82 -2.30
N VAL A 442 -21.73 -4.43 -3.20
CA VAL A 442 -20.93 -5.62 -2.95
C VAL A 442 -19.46 -5.20 -2.89
N ILE A 443 -18.79 -5.54 -1.77
CA ILE A 443 -17.38 -5.24 -1.57
C ILE A 443 -16.61 -6.54 -1.36
N THR A 444 -15.65 -6.84 -2.24
CA THR A 444 -14.67 -7.91 -1.99
C THR A 444 -13.47 -7.35 -1.25
N MET A 445 -13.04 -8.02 -0.19
CA MET A 445 -11.92 -7.63 0.65
C MET A 445 -10.94 -8.80 0.85
N GLY A 446 -9.65 -8.51 0.78
CA GLY A 446 -8.59 -9.48 1.03
C GLY A 446 -7.36 -9.28 0.15
N ALA A 447 -6.19 -9.64 0.67
CA ALA A 447 -4.90 -9.54 -0.04
C ALA A 447 -4.67 -10.72 -1.02
N GLY A 448 -5.51 -11.75 -0.97
CA GLY A 448 -5.48 -12.89 -1.87
C GLY A 448 -6.09 -12.59 -3.25
N ASP A 449 -6.80 -13.57 -3.79
CA ASP A 449 -7.34 -13.51 -5.15
C ASP A 449 -8.87 -13.32 -5.23
N ILE A 450 -9.50 -12.89 -4.13
CA ILE A 450 -10.94 -12.61 -4.05
C ILE A 450 -11.38 -11.50 -5.01
N TRP A 451 -10.48 -10.61 -5.39
CA TRP A 451 -10.73 -9.56 -6.39
C TRP A 451 -11.28 -10.09 -7.72
N LYS A 452 -11.02 -11.37 -8.06
CA LYS A 452 -11.59 -12.00 -9.25
C LYS A 452 -13.11 -12.02 -9.22
N VAL A 453 -13.70 -12.22 -8.04
CA VAL A 453 -15.16 -12.23 -7.84
C VAL A 453 -15.77 -10.88 -8.18
N SER A 454 -15.22 -9.78 -7.65
CA SER A 454 -15.73 -8.43 -7.95
C SER A 454 -15.54 -8.04 -9.42
N HIS A 455 -14.40 -8.42 -10.04
CA HIS A 455 -14.18 -8.17 -11.46
C HIS A 455 -15.20 -8.91 -12.35
N GLU A 456 -15.47 -10.19 -12.08
CA GLU A 456 -16.44 -10.98 -12.84
C GLU A 456 -17.89 -10.53 -12.56
N LEU A 457 -18.21 -10.17 -11.32
CA LEU A 457 -19.52 -9.62 -10.97
C LEU A 457 -19.75 -8.26 -11.63
N GLY A 458 -18.75 -7.38 -11.62
CA GLY A 458 -18.82 -6.09 -12.31
C GLY A 458 -19.04 -6.24 -13.81
N ALA A 459 -18.30 -7.13 -14.46
CA ALA A 459 -18.49 -7.44 -15.88
C ALA A 459 -19.90 -8.01 -16.16
N TYR A 460 -20.42 -8.88 -15.29
CA TYR A 460 -21.78 -9.44 -15.41
C TYR A 460 -22.86 -8.34 -15.35
N ILE A 461 -22.76 -7.41 -14.39
CA ILE A 461 -23.72 -6.31 -14.25
C ILE A 461 -23.66 -5.38 -15.46
N GLN A 462 -22.48 -5.06 -15.95
CA GLN A 462 -22.29 -4.22 -17.14
C GLN A 462 -22.88 -4.85 -18.41
N GLN A 463 -22.88 -6.18 -18.53
CA GLN A 463 -23.48 -6.90 -19.67
C GLN A 463 -25.03 -6.94 -19.64
N GLN A 464 -25.65 -6.65 -18.51
CA GLN A 464 -27.10 -6.58 -18.38
C GLN A 464 -27.69 -5.23 -18.82
N ARG A 465 -26.92 -4.39 -19.47
CA ARG A 465 -27.33 -3.10 -20.04
C ARG A 465 -28.41 -3.24 -21.08
#